data_e1ac34ce410841b600f42eba2089d221
#
_entry.id   e1ac34ce410841b600f42eba2089d221
#
_cell.length_a   1.000
_cell.length_b   1.000
_cell.length_c   1.000
_cell.angle_alpha   90.00
_cell.angle_beta   90.00
_cell.angle_gamma   90.00
#
_symmetry.space_group_name_H-M   'P 1'
#
loop_
_entity.id
_entity.type
_entity.pdbx_description
1 polymer ?
#
loop_
_entity_poly.entity_id
_entity_poly.type
_entity_poly.pdbx_seq_one_letter_code
_entity_poly.pdbx_strand_id
1 'polypeptide(L)'
;MRRPHRLKASRRIPRILLPVVAAALLLLLLPLLPGTPSARGATAPDSPSDCALRGTTGWTDEGHNTDSSVFKRPSGNIKVAMIFVDFPDAVAGDESAADDAAQLTPGADWLWDASYGKAWLDITQHQRWVRMPHNSTDYGYERGMTHEQHEAYVKDAVTAADADVDFSQYDMVYVVPTKKASAISHTPTYVYQPGTEGVVADGSKVKWAVTFGQDMWHWGKKVVAHETGHTFGLPDLYAFDKGDDEHRFVGGWDVMGLIGGAGPQYFAWHSWKLGWTDDSQVVCRASAGSDTVDLTAVEYGSGTKMAVVPTGPTTAYVVESRRKVQGDDGVCSTGALVYKVDSSVKTGEGPIRVMDAKPNATPASNCRPLDDAPYWAGESFTDDAAGVRIEVLSADSDGETVRITKS
;
A
#
# COMPACT_ATOMS: atom_id res chain seq x y z
N MET A 1 -23.29 14.81 -7.38
CA MET A 1 -23.01 14.88 -8.85
C MET A 1 -23.38 13.56 -9.52
N ARG A 2 -24.09 13.60 -10.66
CA ARG A 2 -24.65 12.40 -11.30
C ARG A 2 -23.57 11.61 -12.03
N ARG A 3 -23.54 10.26 -11.81
CA ARG A 3 -22.64 9.31 -12.50
C ARG A 3 -22.91 9.32 -14.02
N PRO A 4 -21.88 9.19 -14.88
CA PRO A 4 -22.09 8.90 -16.29
C PRO A 4 -22.50 7.44 -16.49
N HIS A 5 -23.58 7.22 -17.24
CA HIS A 5 -24.06 5.90 -17.66
C HIS A 5 -23.05 5.21 -18.60
N ARG A 6 -22.54 4.07 -18.21
CA ARG A 6 -21.84 3.15 -19.12
C ARG A 6 -22.88 2.38 -19.95
N LEU A 7 -22.80 2.53 -21.25
CA LEU A 7 -23.53 1.76 -22.24
C LEU A 7 -23.09 0.28 -22.19
N LYS A 8 -24.06 -0.62 -21.94
CA LYS A 8 -23.86 -2.08 -22.04
C LYS A 8 -23.82 -2.48 -23.52
N ALA A 9 -22.66 -2.92 -24.02
CA ALA A 9 -22.55 -3.60 -25.30
C ALA A 9 -22.91 -5.08 -25.12
N SER A 10 -24.07 -5.46 -25.66
CA SER A 10 -24.52 -6.86 -25.77
C SER A 10 -23.78 -7.54 -26.91
N ARG A 11 -22.88 -8.47 -26.64
CA ARG A 11 -22.31 -9.39 -27.63
C ARG A 11 -23.04 -10.73 -27.54
N ARG A 12 -23.75 -11.07 -28.63
CA ARG A 12 -24.36 -12.38 -28.87
C ARG A 12 -23.25 -13.40 -29.22
N ILE A 13 -23.23 -14.52 -28.53
CA ILE A 13 -22.37 -15.67 -28.80
C ILE A 13 -23.07 -16.59 -29.83
N PRO A 14 -22.44 -16.97 -30.94
CA PRO A 14 -22.99 -17.99 -31.83
C PRO A 14 -22.77 -19.41 -31.27
N ARG A 15 -23.83 -20.22 -31.30
CA ARG A 15 -23.80 -21.65 -30.99
C ARG A 15 -23.10 -22.38 -32.14
N ILE A 16 -22.01 -23.12 -31.84
CA ILE A 16 -21.38 -24.05 -32.78
C ILE A 16 -21.81 -25.46 -32.37
N LEU A 17 -22.39 -26.16 -33.34
CA LEU A 17 -22.76 -27.61 -33.27
C LEU A 17 -21.50 -28.48 -33.44
N LEU A 18 -21.27 -29.40 -32.52
CA LEU A 18 -20.24 -30.45 -32.63
C LEU A 18 -20.82 -31.66 -33.42
N PRO A 19 -20.05 -32.28 -34.33
CA PRO A 19 -20.36 -33.60 -34.84
C PRO A 19 -19.70 -34.67 -33.96
N VAL A 20 -20.48 -35.74 -33.71
CA VAL A 20 -20.03 -36.97 -33.06
C VAL A 20 -19.24 -37.79 -34.09
N VAL A 21 -17.98 -38.15 -33.73
CA VAL A 21 -17.18 -39.10 -34.52
C VAL A 21 -16.90 -40.34 -33.64
N ALA A 22 -17.30 -41.51 -34.13
CA ALA A 22 -17.07 -42.80 -33.51
C ALA A 22 -15.59 -43.21 -33.64
N ALA A 23 -14.97 -43.63 -32.53
CA ALA A 23 -13.60 -44.10 -32.50
C ALA A 23 -13.59 -45.66 -32.61
N ALA A 24 -12.89 -46.19 -33.62
CA ALA A 24 -12.56 -47.60 -33.75
C ALA A 24 -11.29 -47.93 -32.96
N LEU A 25 -11.35 -48.99 -32.13
CA LEU A 25 -10.19 -49.51 -31.40
C LEU A 25 -9.22 -50.23 -32.38
N LEU A 26 -7.97 -49.76 -32.43
CA LEU A 26 -6.84 -50.49 -32.99
C LEU A 26 -5.82 -50.76 -31.88
N LEU A 27 -5.70 -52.03 -31.47
CA LEU A 27 -4.63 -52.50 -30.58
C LEU A 27 -3.32 -52.60 -31.38
N LEU A 28 -2.36 -51.75 -31.07
CA LEU A 28 -0.97 -51.85 -31.54
C LEU A 28 -0.05 -52.17 -30.37
N LEU A 29 0.62 -53.33 -30.44
CA LEU A 29 1.73 -53.73 -29.57
C LEU A 29 2.91 -52.80 -29.79
N LEU A 30 3.29 -52.03 -28.75
CA LEU A 30 4.52 -51.23 -28.71
C LEU A 30 5.64 -51.98 -27.96
N PRO A 31 6.89 -51.93 -28.45
CA PRO A 31 8.03 -52.48 -27.74
C PRO A 31 8.43 -51.61 -26.53
N LEU A 32 8.82 -52.30 -25.44
CA LEU A 32 9.38 -51.68 -24.25
C LEU A 32 10.69 -50.92 -24.58
N LEU A 33 10.64 -49.60 -24.57
CA LEU A 33 11.82 -48.71 -24.57
C LEU A 33 12.33 -48.58 -23.13
N PRO A 34 13.69 -48.50 -22.92
CA PRO A 34 14.25 -48.32 -21.58
C PRO A 34 13.86 -46.96 -21.01
N GLY A 35 13.53 -46.95 -19.70
CA GLY A 35 12.94 -45.83 -19.01
C GLY A 35 13.74 -44.53 -19.15
N THR A 36 13.05 -43.51 -19.62
CA THR A 36 13.52 -42.11 -19.47
C THR A 36 13.63 -41.76 -17.99
N PRO A 37 14.66 -41.04 -17.58
CA PRO A 37 14.73 -40.59 -16.19
C PRO A 37 13.51 -39.73 -15.88
N SER A 38 12.76 -40.12 -14.84
CA SER A 38 11.65 -39.35 -14.31
C SER A 38 12.14 -37.91 -14.06
N ALA A 39 11.60 -36.97 -14.81
CA ALA A 39 11.70 -35.59 -14.41
C ALA A 39 11.16 -35.50 -12.98
N ARG A 40 11.96 -35.08 -12.00
CA ARG A 40 11.48 -34.76 -10.66
C ARG A 40 10.31 -33.80 -10.86
N GLY A 41 9.13 -34.27 -10.54
CA GLY A 41 7.93 -33.46 -10.64
C GLY A 41 8.14 -32.17 -9.85
N ALA A 42 7.85 -31.04 -10.48
CA ALA A 42 7.78 -29.77 -9.77
C ALA A 42 6.77 -29.97 -8.63
N THR A 43 7.22 -29.78 -7.39
CA THR A 43 6.31 -29.76 -6.23
C THR A 43 5.38 -28.58 -6.41
N ALA A 44 4.08 -28.78 -6.19
CA ALA A 44 3.12 -27.68 -6.24
C ALA A 44 3.55 -26.53 -5.31
N PRO A 45 3.20 -25.28 -5.62
CA PRO A 45 3.40 -24.15 -4.70
C PRO A 45 2.76 -24.43 -3.33
N ASP A 46 3.37 -23.89 -2.27
CA ASP A 46 2.83 -23.97 -0.91
C ASP A 46 1.58 -23.08 -0.77
N SER A 47 0.83 -23.24 0.32
CA SER A 47 -0.32 -22.34 0.58
C SER A 47 0.15 -20.90 0.80
N PRO A 48 -0.54 -19.88 0.27
CA PRO A 48 -0.21 -18.47 0.56
C PRO A 48 -0.13 -18.17 2.06
N SER A 49 -0.94 -18.82 2.89
CA SER A 49 -0.89 -18.69 4.35
C SER A 49 0.46 -19.09 4.96
N ASP A 50 1.24 -19.96 4.30
CA ASP A 50 2.57 -20.36 4.77
C ASP A 50 3.62 -19.24 4.55
N CYS A 51 3.28 -18.26 3.71
CA CYS A 51 4.08 -17.08 3.40
C CYS A 51 3.60 -15.81 4.13
N ALA A 52 2.45 -15.85 4.78
CA ALA A 52 1.90 -14.73 5.54
C ALA A 52 2.66 -14.57 6.87
N LEU A 53 3.60 -13.64 6.92
CA LEU A 53 4.41 -13.38 8.12
C LEU A 53 3.55 -12.85 9.25
N ARG A 54 3.93 -13.15 10.49
CA ARG A 54 3.29 -12.60 11.69
C ARG A 54 3.97 -11.32 12.12
N GLY A 55 3.18 -10.30 12.49
CA GLY A 55 3.67 -9.11 13.17
C GLY A 55 4.13 -9.42 14.60
N THR A 56 5.16 -8.73 15.06
CA THR A 56 5.76 -8.92 16.37
C THR A 56 5.99 -7.63 17.13
N THR A 57 5.76 -6.47 16.51
CA THR A 57 6.05 -5.16 17.10
C THR A 57 4.96 -4.69 18.07
N GLY A 58 3.77 -5.30 18.02
CA GLY A 58 2.62 -4.93 18.83
C GLY A 58 1.89 -3.65 18.38
N TRP A 59 2.31 -3.06 17.26
CA TRP A 59 1.71 -1.90 16.63
C TRP A 59 1.74 -2.04 15.10
N THR A 60 1.95 -0.98 14.33
CA THR A 60 2.12 -1.08 12.87
C THR A 60 3.39 -1.90 12.54
N ASP A 61 3.24 -2.91 11.74
CA ASP A 61 4.32 -3.76 11.22
C ASP A 61 3.91 -4.45 9.91
N GLU A 62 4.78 -5.27 9.35
CA GLU A 62 4.54 -5.97 8.08
C GLU A 62 3.81 -7.31 8.24
N GLY A 63 3.35 -7.65 9.43
CA GLY A 63 2.61 -8.90 9.65
C GLY A 63 1.19 -8.88 9.08
N HIS A 64 0.71 -10.05 8.66
CA HIS A 64 -0.64 -10.26 8.12
C HIS A 64 -1.71 -10.48 9.18
N ASN A 65 -1.37 -10.31 10.45
CA ASN A 65 -2.30 -10.41 11.58
C ASN A 65 -2.73 -9.03 12.11
N THR A 66 -2.94 -8.05 11.22
CA THR A 66 -3.41 -6.71 11.59
C THR A 66 -4.67 -6.78 12.44
N ASP A 67 -4.62 -6.18 13.62
CA ASP A 67 -5.74 -6.15 14.55
C ASP A 67 -6.81 -5.16 14.07
N SER A 68 -7.89 -5.68 13.50
CA SER A 68 -9.02 -4.86 13.02
C SER A 68 -9.88 -4.23 14.13
N SER A 69 -9.61 -4.51 15.40
CA SER A 69 -10.20 -3.77 16.52
C SER A 69 -9.50 -2.42 16.75
N VAL A 70 -8.23 -2.33 16.36
CA VAL A 70 -7.37 -1.15 16.47
C VAL A 70 -7.31 -0.41 15.13
N PHE A 71 -6.99 -1.10 14.04
CA PHE A 71 -6.84 -0.50 12.71
C PHE A 71 -8.11 -0.63 11.88
N LYS A 72 -8.39 0.39 11.07
CA LYS A 72 -9.54 0.38 10.17
C LYS A 72 -9.36 -0.69 9.08
N ARG A 73 -10.38 -1.53 8.90
CA ARG A 73 -10.39 -2.45 7.77
C ARG A 73 -10.52 -1.67 6.46
N PRO A 74 -9.59 -1.80 5.51
CA PRO A 74 -9.54 -0.99 4.28
C PRO A 74 -10.40 -1.59 3.16
N SER A 75 -11.72 -1.70 3.40
CA SER A 75 -12.64 -2.31 2.44
C SER A 75 -14.00 -1.64 2.43
N GLY A 76 -14.63 -1.58 1.25
CA GLY A 76 -15.94 -0.98 1.05
C GLY A 76 -15.93 0.53 1.14
N ASN A 77 -17.06 1.10 1.54
CA ASN A 77 -17.22 2.55 1.70
C ASN A 77 -16.72 2.97 3.09
N ILE A 78 -15.71 3.82 3.16
CA ILE A 78 -15.14 4.40 4.38
C ILE A 78 -15.62 5.84 4.44
N LYS A 79 -16.55 6.13 5.34
CA LYS A 79 -17.12 7.47 5.51
C LYS A 79 -16.17 8.37 6.28
N VAL A 80 -15.79 9.48 5.69
CA VAL A 80 -14.84 10.44 6.25
C VAL A 80 -15.50 11.79 6.44
N ALA A 81 -15.50 12.32 7.69
CA ALA A 81 -15.83 13.71 7.95
C ALA A 81 -14.58 14.57 7.73
N MET A 82 -14.57 15.45 6.74
CA MET A 82 -13.51 16.44 6.56
C MET A 82 -13.95 17.77 7.15
N ILE A 83 -13.30 18.18 8.23
CA ILE A 83 -13.55 19.43 8.97
C ILE A 83 -12.37 20.39 8.78
N PHE A 84 -12.65 21.69 8.81
CA PHE A 84 -11.69 22.75 8.56
C PHE A 84 -11.54 23.59 9.82
N VAL A 85 -10.30 23.74 10.30
CA VAL A 85 -10.01 24.44 11.56
C VAL A 85 -9.14 25.66 11.34
N ASP A 86 -9.47 26.73 12.06
CA ASP A 86 -8.59 27.89 12.21
C ASP A 86 -8.30 28.17 13.70
N PHE A 87 -7.39 29.08 13.99
CA PHE A 87 -6.88 29.30 15.34
C PHE A 87 -6.96 30.77 15.72
N PRO A 88 -6.92 31.12 17.05
CA PRO A 88 -6.88 32.51 17.47
C PRO A 88 -5.70 33.30 16.90
N ASP A 89 -4.54 32.65 16.75
CA ASP A 89 -3.30 33.23 16.18
C ASP A 89 -3.19 33.06 14.66
N ALA A 90 -4.08 32.23 14.03
CA ALA A 90 -4.06 31.93 12.61
C ALA A 90 -5.51 31.81 12.06
N VAL A 91 -6.15 32.96 11.93
CA VAL A 91 -7.56 33.07 11.46
C VAL A 91 -7.61 32.86 9.94
N ALA A 92 -8.48 31.96 9.47
CA ALA A 92 -8.63 31.66 8.04
C ALA A 92 -9.04 32.92 7.24
N GLY A 93 -10.01 33.69 7.76
CA GLY A 93 -10.48 34.91 7.10
C GLY A 93 -11.29 34.59 5.84
N ASP A 94 -10.78 35.01 4.69
CA ASP A 94 -11.35 34.81 3.35
C ASP A 94 -10.82 33.53 2.63
N GLU A 95 -10.05 32.71 3.32
CA GLU A 95 -9.54 31.42 2.81
C GLU A 95 -10.70 30.45 2.50
N SER A 96 -10.64 29.81 1.36
CA SER A 96 -11.70 28.89 0.87
C SER A 96 -11.42 27.46 1.35
N ALA A 97 -12.24 26.95 2.26
CA ALA A 97 -12.20 25.54 2.66
C ALA A 97 -12.42 24.58 1.48
N ALA A 98 -13.17 24.99 0.45
CA ALA A 98 -13.36 24.18 -0.76
C ALA A 98 -12.09 24.06 -1.60
N ASP A 99 -11.30 25.13 -1.71
CA ASP A 99 -10.01 25.10 -2.41
C ASP A 99 -9.00 24.23 -1.66
N ASP A 100 -9.01 24.29 -0.34
CA ASP A 100 -8.16 23.45 0.51
C ASP A 100 -8.56 21.96 0.40
N ALA A 101 -9.86 21.66 0.41
CA ALA A 101 -10.34 20.29 0.17
C ALA A 101 -9.92 19.76 -1.21
N ALA A 102 -9.88 20.61 -2.24
CA ALA A 102 -9.52 20.21 -3.60
C ALA A 102 -8.07 19.70 -3.72
N GLN A 103 -7.17 20.04 -2.77
CA GLN A 103 -5.82 19.49 -2.70
C GLN A 103 -5.82 18.02 -2.26
N LEU A 104 -6.79 17.63 -1.44
CA LEU A 104 -6.81 16.34 -0.72
C LEU A 104 -7.78 15.33 -1.34
N THR A 105 -8.98 15.77 -1.75
CA THR A 105 -10.05 14.88 -2.22
C THR A 105 -9.69 13.96 -3.39
N PRO A 106 -8.74 14.31 -4.31
CA PRO A 106 -8.29 13.35 -5.33
C PRO A 106 -7.56 12.13 -4.75
N GLY A 107 -7.21 12.15 -3.44
CA GLY A 107 -6.68 10.98 -2.74
C GLY A 107 -7.68 9.82 -2.64
N ALA A 108 -8.99 10.11 -2.67
CA ALA A 108 -10.01 9.06 -2.70
C ALA A 108 -10.00 8.27 -4.03
N ASP A 109 -9.83 8.95 -5.16
CA ASP A 109 -9.69 8.30 -6.47
C ASP A 109 -8.40 7.49 -6.53
N TRP A 110 -7.31 8.05 -6.00
CA TRP A 110 -6.03 7.36 -5.95
C TRP A 110 -6.12 6.07 -5.12
N LEU A 111 -6.75 6.11 -3.94
CA LEU A 111 -6.92 4.93 -3.08
C LEU A 111 -7.85 3.89 -3.73
N TRP A 112 -8.89 4.34 -4.43
CA TRP A 112 -9.76 3.46 -5.21
C TRP A 112 -8.99 2.68 -6.27
N ASP A 113 -8.16 3.37 -7.03
CA ASP A 113 -7.33 2.74 -8.07
C ASP A 113 -6.30 1.80 -7.43
N ALA A 114 -5.58 2.23 -6.39
CA ALA A 114 -4.57 1.45 -5.69
C ALA A 114 -5.15 0.19 -5.02
N SER A 115 -6.41 0.24 -4.58
CA SER A 115 -7.11 -0.89 -3.96
C SER A 115 -7.84 -1.80 -4.96
N TYR A 116 -7.68 -1.57 -6.27
CA TYR A 116 -8.42 -2.28 -7.33
C TYR A 116 -9.95 -2.15 -7.17
N GLY A 117 -10.40 -1.02 -6.66
CA GLY A 117 -11.82 -0.75 -6.40
C GLY A 117 -12.38 -1.41 -5.15
N LYS A 118 -11.54 -1.90 -4.24
CA LYS A 118 -11.98 -2.57 -3.01
C LYS A 118 -12.24 -1.62 -1.84
N ALA A 119 -11.62 -0.43 -1.84
CA ALA A 119 -11.79 0.59 -0.80
C ALA A 119 -12.09 1.96 -1.40
N TRP A 120 -13.07 2.67 -0.83
CA TRP A 120 -13.47 4.01 -1.25
C TRP A 120 -13.57 4.95 -0.05
N LEU A 121 -12.92 6.12 -0.13
CA LEU A 121 -13.09 7.20 0.85
C LEU A 121 -14.27 8.09 0.43
N ASP A 122 -15.36 7.97 1.15
CA ASP A 122 -16.58 8.79 0.98
C ASP A 122 -16.43 10.06 1.83
N ILE A 123 -15.74 11.05 1.28
CA ILE A 123 -15.35 12.26 1.98
C ILE A 123 -16.47 13.28 1.95
N THR A 124 -17.11 13.52 3.10
CA THR A 124 -18.04 14.63 3.29
C THR A 124 -17.28 15.85 3.79
N GLN A 125 -17.28 16.91 3.00
CA GLN A 125 -16.60 18.17 3.31
C GLN A 125 -17.54 19.08 4.09
N HIS A 126 -17.24 19.36 5.35
CA HIS A 126 -17.95 20.36 6.16
C HIS A 126 -17.25 21.72 5.98
N GLN A 127 -17.52 22.38 4.86
CA GLN A 127 -16.81 23.58 4.35
C GLN A 127 -17.04 24.85 5.19
N ARG A 128 -16.96 24.73 6.51
CA ARG A 128 -17.03 25.83 7.45
C ARG A 128 -15.78 25.80 8.33
N TRP A 129 -15.10 26.92 8.44
CA TRP A 129 -14.02 27.11 9.40
C TRP A 129 -14.57 27.08 10.82
N VAL A 130 -14.07 26.17 11.64
CA VAL A 130 -14.37 26.13 13.08
C VAL A 130 -13.17 26.60 13.85
N ARG A 131 -13.40 27.43 14.89
CA ARG A 131 -12.35 28.02 15.69
C ARG A 131 -11.88 27.06 16.76
N MET A 132 -10.59 26.69 16.70
CA MET A 132 -9.90 25.96 17.76
C MET A 132 -9.82 26.80 19.04
N PRO A 133 -9.89 26.16 20.24
CA PRO A 133 -9.88 26.89 21.52
C PRO A 133 -8.51 27.50 21.86
N HIS A 134 -7.42 26.95 21.32
CA HIS A 134 -6.04 27.36 21.60
C HIS A 134 -5.34 27.87 20.34
N ASN A 135 -4.22 28.60 20.54
CA ASN A 135 -3.38 29.00 19.42
C ASN A 135 -2.76 27.79 18.72
N SER A 136 -2.46 27.90 17.44
CA SER A 136 -1.80 26.83 16.68
C SER A 136 -0.46 26.41 17.29
N THR A 137 0.24 27.36 17.94
CA THR A 137 1.52 27.15 18.64
C THR A 137 1.40 26.38 19.95
N ASP A 138 0.21 26.31 20.56
CA ASP A 138 0.01 25.74 21.90
C ASP A 138 -0.10 24.22 21.88
N TYR A 139 -0.31 23.60 20.70
CA TYR A 139 -0.47 22.14 20.56
C TYR A 139 0.86 21.36 20.54
N GLY A 140 2.01 22.05 20.46
CA GLY A 140 3.31 21.37 20.33
C GLY A 140 3.40 20.48 19.09
N TYR A 141 2.82 20.98 17.98
CA TYR A 141 2.62 20.23 16.75
C TYR A 141 3.92 20.13 15.95
N GLU A 142 4.77 19.19 16.32
CA GLU A 142 6.08 18.94 15.71
C GLU A 142 6.38 17.45 15.57
N ARG A 143 7.39 17.11 14.76
CA ARG A 143 7.82 15.70 14.65
C ARG A 143 8.27 15.18 16.02
N GLY A 144 7.66 14.07 16.46
CA GLY A 144 7.87 13.52 17.81
C GLY A 144 6.82 13.96 18.83
N MET A 145 5.76 14.65 18.39
CA MET A 145 4.57 14.91 19.19
C MET A 145 4.07 13.61 19.85
N THR A 146 3.72 13.67 21.14
CA THR A 146 3.21 12.49 21.84
C THR A 146 1.78 12.16 21.43
N HIS A 147 1.36 10.90 21.69
CA HIS A 147 -0.01 10.49 21.41
C HIS A 147 -1.04 11.36 22.16
N GLU A 148 -0.75 11.73 23.41
CA GLU A 148 -1.63 12.57 24.24
C GLU A 148 -1.77 13.98 23.67
N GLN A 149 -0.67 14.55 23.15
CA GLN A 149 -0.71 15.86 22.48
C GLN A 149 -1.58 15.79 21.22
N HIS A 150 -1.40 14.74 20.42
CA HIS A 150 -2.18 14.53 19.21
C HIS A 150 -3.67 14.27 19.54
N GLU A 151 -3.95 13.45 20.54
CA GLU A 151 -5.33 13.20 21.01
C GLU A 151 -6.00 14.51 21.46
N ALA A 152 -5.28 15.40 22.17
CA ALA A 152 -5.81 16.71 22.58
C ALA A 152 -6.16 17.58 21.36
N TYR A 153 -5.30 17.61 20.33
CA TYR A 153 -5.58 18.34 19.10
C TYR A 153 -6.82 17.81 18.38
N VAL A 154 -6.93 16.48 18.22
CA VAL A 154 -8.10 15.85 17.58
C VAL A 154 -9.36 16.09 18.39
N LYS A 155 -9.28 16.02 19.72
CA LYS A 155 -10.40 16.28 20.64
C LYS A 155 -10.92 17.71 20.50
N ASP A 156 -10.04 18.69 20.48
CA ASP A 156 -10.42 20.09 20.32
C ASP A 156 -11.06 20.36 18.96
N ALA A 157 -10.48 19.80 17.87
CA ALA A 157 -11.03 19.93 16.53
C ALA A 157 -12.43 19.31 16.40
N VAL A 158 -12.62 18.10 16.93
CA VAL A 158 -13.90 17.41 16.96
C VAL A 158 -14.92 18.20 17.80
N THR A 159 -14.54 18.65 18.98
CA THR A 159 -15.40 19.45 19.86
C THR A 159 -15.82 20.77 19.20
N ALA A 160 -14.91 21.45 18.51
CA ALA A 160 -15.22 22.71 17.81
C ALA A 160 -16.21 22.51 16.64
N ALA A 161 -16.23 21.32 16.04
CA ALA A 161 -17.12 20.99 14.92
C ALA A 161 -18.43 20.28 15.34
N ASP A 162 -18.56 19.86 16.59
CA ASP A 162 -19.64 18.99 17.11
C ASP A 162 -21.06 19.54 16.86
N ALA A 163 -21.23 20.86 16.89
CA ALA A 163 -22.53 21.49 16.63
C ALA A 163 -23.00 21.36 15.16
N ASP A 164 -22.08 21.10 14.23
CA ASP A 164 -22.32 21.08 12.78
C ASP A 164 -22.16 19.67 12.16
N VAL A 165 -21.55 18.73 12.89
CA VAL A 165 -21.16 17.40 12.41
C VAL A 165 -21.60 16.32 13.37
N ASP A 166 -22.47 15.40 12.94
CA ASP A 166 -22.78 14.17 13.67
C ASP A 166 -21.68 13.12 13.36
N PHE A 167 -20.69 13.05 14.23
CA PHE A 167 -19.54 12.16 14.09
C PHE A 167 -19.92 10.67 14.18
N SER A 168 -21.08 10.33 14.74
CA SER A 168 -21.57 8.95 14.77
C SER A 168 -21.83 8.37 13.37
N GLN A 169 -21.96 9.21 12.33
CA GLN A 169 -22.19 8.82 10.95
C GLN A 169 -20.90 8.49 10.17
N TYR A 170 -19.73 8.73 10.76
CA TYR A 170 -18.44 8.64 10.08
C TYR A 170 -17.54 7.57 10.69
N ASP A 171 -16.72 6.98 9.86
CA ASP A 171 -15.69 6.04 10.26
C ASP A 171 -14.40 6.75 10.70
N MET A 172 -14.09 7.89 10.07
CA MET A 172 -12.80 8.58 10.18
C MET A 172 -12.99 10.09 10.10
N VAL A 173 -12.07 10.84 10.70
CA VAL A 173 -12.05 12.31 10.65
C VAL A 173 -10.78 12.80 9.94
N TYR A 174 -10.94 13.71 9.01
CA TYR A 174 -9.88 14.50 8.40
C TYR A 174 -9.95 15.92 8.95
N VAL A 175 -8.88 16.39 9.59
CA VAL A 175 -8.77 17.75 10.15
C VAL A 175 -7.84 18.55 9.26
N VAL A 176 -8.36 19.60 8.63
CA VAL A 176 -7.63 20.46 7.68
C VAL A 176 -7.44 21.83 8.31
N PRO A 177 -6.20 22.25 8.62
CA PRO A 177 -5.92 23.55 9.18
C PRO A 177 -5.86 24.63 8.10
N THR A 178 -6.13 25.87 8.48
CA THR A 178 -5.88 27.04 7.62
C THR A 178 -4.40 27.09 7.18
N LYS A 179 -4.14 27.54 5.96
CA LYS A 179 -2.79 27.83 5.45
C LYS A 179 -1.95 28.74 6.34
N LYS A 180 -2.61 29.57 7.15
CA LYS A 180 -1.97 30.54 8.03
C LYS A 180 -1.38 29.92 9.30
N ALA A 181 -1.78 28.70 9.63
CA ALA A 181 -1.32 27.98 10.82
C ALA A 181 0.04 27.30 10.57
N SER A 182 1.11 28.07 10.42
CA SER A 182 2.46 27.55 10.13
C SER A 182 3.02 26.62 11.21
N ALA A 183 2.49 26.70 12.44
CA ALA A 183 2.89 25.82 13.54
C ALA A 183 2.37 24.37 13.31
N ILE A 184 1.29 24.19 12.55
CA ILE A 184 0.78 22.86 12.19
C ILE A 184 1.55 22.39 10.94
N SER A 185 2.77 21.95 11.13
CA SER A 185 3.78 21.85 10.05
C SER A 185 3.72 20.57 9.22
N HIS A 186 3.29 19.45 9.80
CA HIS A 186 3.29 18.13 9.17
C HIS A 186 1.96 17.41 9.43
N THR A 187 1.73 16.34 8.69
CA THR A 187 0.49 15.54 8.74
C THR A 187 0.73 14.23 9.47
N PRO A 188 0.30 14.05 10.71
CA PRO A 188 0.31 12.77 11.40
C PRO A 188 -1.06 12.09 11.39
N THR A 189 -1.05 10.77 11.63
CA THR A 189 -2.23 9.94 11.79
C THR A 189 -2.52 9.64 13.27
N TYR A 190 -3.77 9.84 13.67
CA TYR A 190 -4.27 9.42 14.97
C TYR A 190 -4.98 8.07 14.85
N VAL A 191 -4.56 7.12 15.68
CA VAL A 191 -5.24 5.84 15.90
C VAL A 191 -5.51 5.70 17.40
N TYR A 192 -6.77 5.49 17.76
CA TYR A 192 -7.18 5.28 19.15
C TYR A 192 -6.41 4.13 19.79
N GLN A 193 -5.82 4.38 20.93
CA GLN A 193 -5.11 3.36 21.70
C GLN A 193 -6.07 2.71 22.72
N PRO A 194 -6.32 1.39 22.64
CA PRO A 194 -7.14 0.70 23.64
C PRO A 194 -6.62 0.90 25.06
N GLY A 195 -7.53 1.30 25.96
CA GLY A 195 -7.19 1.58 27.36
C GLY A 195 -7.02 3.06 27.71
N THR A 196 -7.00 3.97 26.71
CA THR A 196 -7.09 5.42 26.94
C THR A 196 -8.54 5.90 26.94
N GLU A 197 -8.78 7.15 27.37
CA GLU A 197 -10.09 7.79 27.27
C GLU A 197 -10.50 7.94 25.80
N GLY A 198 -9.55 8.38 24.93
CA GLY A 198 -9.75 8.66 23.52
C GLY A 198 -10.67 9.86 23.29
N VAL A 199 -10.91 10.16 22.02
CA VAL A 199 -11.82 11.22 21.58
C VAL A 199 -13.24 10.65 21.44
N VAL A 200 -14.23 11.28 22.10
CA VAL A 200 -15.64 10.87 22.06
C VAL A 200 -16.49 12.03 21.55
N ALA A 201 -17.34 11.78 20.56
CA ALA A 201 -18.36 12.69 20.06
C ALA A 201 -19.62 11.90 19.69
N ASP A 202 -20.81 12.46 19.88
CA ASP A 202 -22.11 11.84 19.57
C ASP A 202 -22.28 10.42 20.12
N GLY A 203 -21.70 10.15 21.30
CA GLY A 203 -21.74 8.84 21.95
C GLY A 203 -20.86 7.78 21.31
N SER A 204 -20.03 8.14 20.33
CA SER A 204 -19.12 7.26 19.59
C SER A 204 -17.67 7.68 19.78
N LYS A 205 -16.72 6.72 19.70
CA LYS A 205 -15.30 7.05 19.70
C LYS A 205 -14.82 7.38 18.28
N VAL A 206 -14.11 8.49 18.13
CA VAL A 206 -13.30 8.78 16.95
C VAL A 206 -12.04 7.90 17.05
N LYS A 207 -12.03 6.80 16.30
CA LYS A 207 -10.93 5.84 16.36
C LYS A 207 -9.77 6.20 15.44
N TRP A 208 -10.05 6.89 14.34
CA TRP A 208 -9.09 7.20 13.31
C TRP A 208 -9.25 8.63 12.84
N ALA A 209 -8.16 9.36 12.80
CA ALA A 209 -8.13 10.67 12.19
C ALA A 209 -6.80 10.91 11.46
N VAL A 210 -6.85 11.67 10.37
CA VAL A 210 -5.69 12.29 9.75
C VAL A 210 -5.75 13.78 10.01
N THR A 211 -4.73 14.31 10.64
CA THR A 211 -4.65 15.74 10.94
C THR A 211 -3.63 16.37 10.01
N PHE A 212 -4.13 16.99 8.94
CA PHE A 212 -3.27 17.59 7.92
C PHE A 212 -2.45 18.76 8.47
N GLY A 213 -1.25 18.95 7.95
CA GLY A 213 -0.38 20.05 8.23
C GLY A 213 -0.02 20.84 6.97
N GLN A 214 0.93 21.78 7.09
CA GLN A 214 1.34 22.63 5.96
C GLN A 214 2.01 21.83 4.83
N ASP A 215 2.51 20.63 5.10
CA ASP A 215 3.05 19.71 4.11
C ASP A 215 2.01 19.19 3.10
N MET A 216 0.70 19.25 3.42
CA MET A 216 -0.38 18.93 2.48
C MET A 216 -0.33 19.76 1.19
N TRP A 217 0.20 20.99 1.24
CA TRP A 217 0.35 21.86 0.08
C TRP A 217 1.45 21.39 -0.87
N HIS A 218 2.39 20.60 -0.36
CA HIS A 218 3.46 20.02 -1.14
C HIS A 218 3.09 18.62 -1.67
N TRP A 219 2.49 17.80 -0.84
CA TRP A 219 2.20 16.38 -1.16
C TRP A 219 0.83 16.15 -1.79
N GLY A 220 -0.17 17.00 -1.49
CA GLY A 220 -1.53 16.93 -2.03
C GLY A 220 -2.18 15.56 -1.77
N LYS A 221 -2.79 14.99 -2.80
CA LYS A 221 -3.50 13.71 -2.73
C LYS A 221 -2.65 12.54 -2.19
N LYS A 222 -1.32 12.60 -2.32
CA LYS A 222 -0.43 11.50 -1.89
C LYS A 222 -0.28 11.43 -0.37
N VAL A 223 -0.37 12.57 0.35
CA VAL A 223 -0.37 12.54 1.81
C VAL A 223 -1.64 11.89 2.35
N VAL A 224 -2.77 12.03 1.64
CA VAL A 224 -4.00 11.30 1.99
C VAL A 224 -3.78 9.79 1.93
N ALA A 225 -3.14 9.30 0.87
CA ALA A 225 -2.85 7.88 0.72
C ALA A 225 -1.91 7.37 1.81
N HIS A 226 -0.82 8.09 2.09
CA HIS A 226 0.17 7.74 3.11
C HIS A 226 -0.46 7.68 4.50
N GLU A 227 -1.06 8.76 4.95
CA GLU A 227 -1.59 8.85 6.31
C GLU A 227 -2.82 7.94 6.52
N THR A 228 -3.67 7.80 5.50
CA THR A 228 -4.75 6.82 5.58
C THR A 228 -4.21 5.40 5.66
N GLY A 229 -3.08 5.10 5.01
CA GLY A 229 -2.37 3.83 5.13
C GLY A 229 -2.01 3.47 6.59
N HIS A 230 -1.61 4.45 7.39
CA HIS A 230 -1.37 4.24 8.83
C HIS A 230 -2.63 3.85 9.59
N THR A 231 -3.79 4.41 9.24
CA THR A 231 -5.06 3.99 9.85
C THR A 231 -5.41 2.53 9.53
N PHE A 232 -4.85 1.97 8.47
CA PHE A 232 -4.99 0.57 8.06
C PHE A 232 -3.92 -0.36 8.67
N GLY A 233 -2.95 0.20 9.41
CA GLY A 233 -1.90 -0.54 10.10
C GLY A 233 -0.61 -0.69 9.29
N LEU A 234 -0.38 0.11 8.26
CA LEU A 234 0.89 0.13 7.55
C LEU A 234 1.93 0.96 8.31
N PRO A 235 3.20 0.51 8.38
CA PRO A 235 4.30 1.27 8.95
C PRO A 235 4.88 2.27 7.95
N ASP A 236 5.66 3.24 8.45
CA ASP A 236 6.57 4.01 7.61
C ASP A 236 7.72 3.15 7.12
N LEU A 237 8.06 3.30 5.85
CA LEU A 237 9.17 2.60 5.20
C LEU A 237 10.41 3.50 5.02
N TYR A 238 10.31 4.80 5.32
CA TYR A 238 11.46 5.69 5.35
C TYR A 238 12.18 5.63 6.71
N ALA A 239 13.43 6.09 6.76
CA ALA A 239 14.25 5.99 7.96
C ALA A 239 13.96 7.14 8.95
N PHE A 240 13.78 6.81 10.23
CA PHE A 240 13.61 7.78 11.30
C PHE A 240 14.93 8.29 11.88
N ASP A 241 16.04 7.57 11.64
CA ASP A 241 17.35 8.05 12.03
C ASP A 241 17.79 9.22 11.12
N LYS A 242 18.75 10.01 11.62
CA LYS A 242 19.30 11.16 10.90
C LYS A 242 20.41 10.76 9.93
N GLY A 243 20.26 9.62 9.23
CA GLY A 243 21.22 9.20 8.20
C GLY A 243 21.18 10.12 6.96
N ASP A 244 22.15 9.94 6.08
CA ASP A 244 22.33 10.80 4.89
C ASP A 244 21.17 10.67 3.87
N ASP A 245 20.45 9.55 3.88
CA ASP A 245 19.29 9.29 3.01
C ASP A 245 18.15 8.62 3.80
N GLU A 246 17.09 9.36 4.05
CA GLU A 246 15.89 8.87 4.74
C GLU A 246 15.11 7.85 3.90
N HIS A 247 15.28 7.83 2.58
CA HIS A 247 14.57 6.91 1.67
C HIS A 247 15.43 5.69 1.24
N ARG A 248 16.55 5.43 1.91
CA ARG A 248 17.51 4.37 1.57
C ARG A 248 16.97 2.94 1.62
N PHE A 249 15.82 2.71 2.25
CA PHE A 249 15.25 1.38 2.38
C PHE A 249 14.45 0.94 1.18
N VAL A 250 13.56 1.79 0.69
CA VAL A 250 12.62 1.44 -0.39
C VAL A 250 12.58 2.47 -1.52
N GLY A 251 13.30 3.60 -1.41
CA GLY A 251 13.21 4.67 -2.40
C GLY A 251 11.78 5.16 -2.58
N GLY A 252 11.38 5.34 -3.84
CA GLY A 252 10.05 5.79 -4.24
C GLY A 252 9.08 4.66 -4.65
N TRP A 253 9.35 3.40 -4.27
CA TRP A 253 8.57 2.24 -4.73
C TRP A 253 7.29 1.97 -3.95
N ASP A 254 7.06 2.68 -2.85
CA ASP A 254 5.81 2.63 -2.08
C ASP A 254 5.53 4.00 -1.47
N VAL A 255 4.26 4.41 -1.43
CA VAL A 255 3.85 5.69 -0.86
C VAL A 255 4.18 5.80 0.64
N MET A 256 4.29 4.66 1.36
CA MET A 256 4.73 4.63 2.76
C MET A 256 6.24 4.90 2.92
N GLY A 257 7.02 4.84 1.83
CA GLY A 257 8.45 5.15 1.80
C GLY A 257 8.76 6.58 1.40
N LEU A 258 8.23 7.03 0.26
CA LEU A 258 8.44 8.37 -0.26
C LEU A 258 7.16 8.92 -0.87
N ILE A 259 6.45 9.76 -0.11
CA ILE A 259 5.20 10.41 -0.57
C ILE A 259 5.41 11.15 -1.89
N GLY A 260 6.54 11.87 -2.03
CA GLY A 260 6.91 12.61 -3.24
C GLY A 260 7.50 11.77 -4.37
N GLY A 261 7.51 10.46 -4.25
CA GLY A 261 7.97 9.55 -5.30
C GLY A 261 7.24 9.73 -6.63
N ALA A 262 7.80 9.18 -7.70
CA ALA A 262 7.35 9.40 -9.07
C ALA A 262 6.02 8.72 -9.45
N GLY A 263 5.27 8.24 -8.49
CA GLY A 263 3.99 7.59 -8.63
C GLY A 263 3.99 6.28 -7.85
N PRO A 264 4.21 6.32 -6.54
CA PRO A 264 4.45 5.10 -5.78
C PRO A 264 3.13 4.36 -5.49
N GLN A 265 2.85 3.32 -6.26
CA GLN A 265 1.84 2.34 -5.89
C GLN A 265 2.29 1.61 -4.62
N TYR A 266 1.36 1.15 -3.80
CA TYR A 266 1.71 0.26 -2.69
C TYR A 266 2.40 -1.01 -3.21
N PHE A 267 3.35 -1.55 -2.44
CA PHE A 267 3.87 -2.89 -2.70
C PHE A 267 2.75 -3.93 -2.80
N ALA A 268 2.94 -4.97 -3.60
CA ALA A 268 2.02 -6.11 -3.63
C ALA A 268 1.88 -6.75 -2.24
N TRP A 269 2.94 -6.72 -1.42
CA TRP A 269 2.91 -7.12 -0.01
C TRP A 269 1.88 -6.33 0.81
N HIS A 270 1.91 -5.00 0.71
CA HIS A 270 0.94 -4.13 1.37
C HIS A 270 -0.48 -4.38 0.85
N SER A 271 -0.64 -4.49 -0.48
CA SER A 271 -1.94 -4.78 -1.09
C SER A 271 -2.52 -6.12 -0.61
N TRP A 272 -1.68 -7.13 -0.38
CA TRP A 272 -2.08 -8.42 0.17
C TRP A 272 -2.42 -8.31 1.67
N LYS A 273 -1.57 -7.65 2.47
CA LYS A 273 -1.83 -7.36 3.88
C LYS A 273 -3.15 -6.63 4.10
N LEU A 274 -3.51 -5.71 3.23
CA LEU A 274 -4.75 -4.94 3.26
C LEU A 274 -5.97 -5.71 2.70
N GLY A 275 -5.77 -6.91 2.13
CA GLY A 275 -6.81 -7.72 1.52
C GLY A 275 -7.26 -7.19 0.15
N TRP A 276 -6.45 -6.35 -0.49
CA TRP A 276 -6.72 -5.87 -1.85
C TRP A 276 -6.22 -6.85 -2.92
N THR A 277 -5.15 -7.58 -2.64
CA THR A 277 -4.69 -8.73 -3.41
C THR A 277 -5.23 -10.00 -2.76
N ASP A 278 -5.84 -10.88 -3.53
CA ASP A 278 -6.38 -12.15 -3.05
C ASP A 278 -5.29 -13.23 -2.99
N ASP A 279 -5.42 -14.24 -2.13
CA ASP A 279 -4.47 -15.34 -1.99
C ASP A 279 -4.19 -16.05 -3.32
N SER A 280 -5.17 -16.14 -4.22
CA SER A 280 -5.01 -16.72 -5.57
C SER A 280 -4.07 -15.92 -6.49
N GLN A 281 -3.70 -14.70 -6.10
CA GLN A 281 -2.78 -13.81 -6.82
C GLN A 281 -1.36 -13.83 -6.23
N VAL A 282 -1.11 -14.70 -5.24
CA VAL A 282 0.17 -14.85 -4.54
C VAL A 282 0.70 -16.25 -4.75
N VAL A 283 1.94 -16.36 -5.20
CA VAL A 283 2.65 -17.65 -5.27
C VAL A 283 3.58 -17.75 -4.06
N CYS A 284 3.39 -18.76 -3.24
CA CYS A 284 4.20 -19.04 -2.05
C CYS A 284 5.17 -20.18 -2.32
N ARG A 285 6.46 -19.97 -1.98
CA ARG A 285 7.47 -21.04 -1.97
C ARG A 285 8.12 -21.13 -0.58
N ALA A 286 7.40 -21.74 0.37
CA ALA A 286 7.87 -21.96 1.73
C ALA A 286 8.78 -23.19 1.83
N SER A 287 8.52 -24.23 1.05
CA SER A 287 9.30 -25.47 0.97
C SER A 287 10.44 -25.36 -0.05
N ALA A 288 11.48 -26.22 0.09
CA ALA A 288 12.52 -26.32 -0.93
C ALA A 288 11.95 -26.74 -2.28
N GLY A 289 12.38 -26.08 -3.33
CA GLY A 289 11.89 -26.30 -4.70
C GLY A 289 12.02 -25.08 -5.58
N SER A 290 11.40 -25.14 -6.76
CA SER A 290 11.44 -24.05 -7.73
C SER A 290 10.12 -23.93 -8.47
N ASP A 291 9.65 -22.70 -8.67
CA ASP A 291 8.48 -22.36 -9.49
C ASP A 291 8.86 -21.39 -10.59
N THR A 292 8.17 -21.50 -11.72
CA THR A 292 8.13 -20.45 -12.72
C THR A 292 6.80 -19.74 -12.61
N VAL A 293 6.84 -18.41 -12.47
CA VAL A 293 5.71 -17.56 -12.15
C VAL A 293 5.60 -16.45 -13.18
N ASP A 294 4.43 -16.32 -13.79
CA ASP A 294 4.12 -15.16 -14.64
C ASP A 294 3.51 -14.07 -13.75
N LEU A 295 4.29 -13.04 -13.49
CA LEU A 295 3.89 -11.86 -12.72
C LEU A 295 3.15 -10.87 -13.62
N THR A 296 2.04 -10.37 -13.15
CA THR A 296 1.34 -9.23 -13.74
C THR A 296 1.63 -7.98 -12.92
N ALA A 297 1.87 -6.86 -13.60
CA ALA A 297 2.18 -5.60 -12.96
C ALA A 297 1.20 -5.26 -11.83
N VAL A 298 1.75 -4.72 -10.72
CA VAL A 298 0.95 -4.43 -9.51
C VAL A 298 -0.12 -3.40 -9.76
N GLU A 299 0.01 -2.59 -10.79
CA GLU A 299 -0.96 -1.55 -11.15
C GLU A 299 -2.26 -2.12 -11.76
N TYR A 300 -2.26 -3.38 -12.18
CA TYR A 300 -3.45 -4.05 -12.73
C TYR A 300 -4.15 -4.91 -11.67
N GLY A 301 -5.48 -4.94 -11.68
CA GLY A 301 -6.26 -5.68 -10.66
C GLY A 301 -6.31 -7.19 -10.83
N SER A 302 -5.75 -7.76 -11.92
CA SER A 302 -5.83 -9.20 -12.24
C SER A 302 -4.44 -9.84 -12.36
N GLY A 303 -4.39 -11.17 -12.40
CA GLY A 303 -3.16 -11.95 -12.54
C GLY A 303 -2.38 -12.11 -11.23
N THR A 304 -1.23 -12.80 -11.29
CA THR A 304 -0.36 -13.00 -10.12
C THR A 304 0.41 -11.73 -9.81
N LYS A 305 0.29 -11.23 -8.58
CA LYS A 305 0.89 -9.97 -8.16
C LYS A 305 2.29 -10.11 -7.64
N MET A 306 2.57 -11.21 -6.96
CA MET A 306 3.88 -11.45 -6.39
C MET A 306 4.16 -12.92 -6.18
N ALA A 307 5.46 -13.23 -6.03
CA ALA A 307 5.91 -14.49 -5.46
C ALA A 307 6.66 -14.21 -4.16
N VAL A 308 6.42 -15.05 -3.14
CA VAL A 308 6.95 -14.89 -1.78
C VAL A 308 7.77 -16.11 -1.40
N VAL A 309 8.97 -15.90 -0.87
CA VAL A 309 9.89 -16.95 -0.39
C VAL A 309 10.26 -16.66 1.06
N PRO A 310 9.58 -17.25 2.06
CA PRO A 310 9.93 -17.08 3.47
C PRO A 310 11.33 -17.61 3.75
N THR A 311 12.08 -16.87 4.55
CA THR A 311 13.45 -17.24 5.01
C THR A 311 13.54 -17.41 6.51
N GLY A 312 12.47 -17.09 7.22
CA GLY A 312 12.34 -17.23 8.68
C GLY A 312 10.90 -16.98 9.13
N PRO A 313 10.64 -17.02 10.44
CA PRO A 313 9.31 -16.80 10.99
C PRO A 313 8.75 -15.40 10.73
N THR A 314 9.62 -14.41 10.56
CA THR A 314 9.29 -12.99 10.37
C THR A 314 9.87 -12.41 9.08
N THR A 315 10.57 -13.21 8.27
CA THR A 315 11.33 -12.72 7.11
C THR A 315 10.96 -13.45 5.84
N ALA A 316 10.84 -12.71 4.74
CA ALA A 316 10.63 -13.26 3.40
C ALA A 316 11.31 -12.38 2.35
N TYR A 317 11.69 -12.99 1.21
CA TYR A 317 11.89 -12.26 -0.04
C TYR A 317 10.62 -12.26 -0.85
N VAL A 318 10.35 -11.15 -1.49
CA VAL A 318 9.19 -10.94 -2.37
C VAL A 318 9.68 -10.42 -3.72
N VAL A 319 9.04 -10.85 -4.78
CA VAL A 319 9.22 -10.30 -6.12
C VAL A 319 7.87 -9.96 -6.73
N GLU A 320 7.77 -8.77 -7.30
CA GLU A 320 6.61 -8.23 -7.99
C GLU A 320 7.01 -7.58 -9.32
N SER A 321 6.07 -7.36 -10.21
CA SER A 321 6.29 -6.64 -11.47
C SER A 321 5.87 -5.18 -11.34
N ARG A 322 6.74 -4.25 -11.77
CA ARG A 322 6.46 -2.79 -11.77
C ARG A 322 6.48 -2.26 -13.20
N ARG A 323 5.47 -1.51 -13.57
CA ARG A 323 5.32 -0.91 -14.89
C ARG A 323 5.06 0.58 -14.81
N LYS A 324 5.41 1.29 -15.88
CA LYS A 324 5.21 2.74 -15.99
C LYS A 324 3.79 3.06 -16.44
N VAL A 325 2.81 2.73 -15.58
CA VAL A 325 1.38 2.93 -15.81
C VAL A 325 0.65 3.33 -14.53
N GLN A 326 -0.49 3.98 -14.63
CA GLN A 326 -1.35 4.37 -13.50
C GLN A 326 -0.58 5.08 -12.37
N GLY A 327 -0.58 4.52 -11.17
CA GLY A 327 0.09 5.06 -9.99
C GLY A 327 1.61 5.21 -10.17
N ASP A 328 2.20 4.41 -11.04
CA ASP A 328 3.64 4.35 -11.32
C ASP A 328 4.04 4.98 -12.67
N ASP A 329 3.20 5.83 -13.24
CA ASP A 329 3.47 6.45 -14.56
C ASP A 329 4.75 7.29 -14.61
N GLY A 330 5.22 7.75 -13.45
CA GLY A 330 6.44 8.53 -13.29
C GLY A 330 7.71 7.74 -12.96
N VAL A 331 7.66 6.41 -12.75
CA VAL A 331 8.84 5.65 -12.32
C VAL A 331 9.98 5.70 -13.35
N CYS A 332 11.22 5.68 -12.87
CA CYS A 332 12.41 5.76 -13.71
C CYS A 332 12.72 4.45 -14.44
N SER A 333 12.42 3.32 -13.81
CA SER A 333 12.70 1.99 -14.33
C SER A 333 11.51 1.06 -14.14
N THR A 334 11.43 0.02 -14.93
CA THR A 334 10.41 -1.05 -14.85
C THR A 334 11.10 -2.39 -14.82
N GLY A 335 10.41 -3.43 -14.30
CA GLY A 335 10.95 -4.78 -14.21
C GLY A 335 10.48 -5.52 -12.97
N ALA A 336 11.13 -6.64 -12.67
CA ALA A 336 10.89 -7.40 -11.46
C ALA A 336 11.55 -6.71 -10.26
N LEU A 337 10.74 -6.17 -9.36
CA LEU A 337 11.23 -5.54 -8.13
C LEU A 337 11.34 -6.60 -7.04
N VAL A 338 12.55 -6.81 -6.52
CA VAL A 338 12.82 -7.74 -5.41
C VAL A 338 13.01 -6.93 -4.13
N TYR A 339 12.38 -7.37 -3.05
CA TYR A 339 12.57 -6.78 -1.74
C TYR A 339 12.49 -7.81 -0.62
N LYS A 340 13.13 -7.49 0.49
CA LYS A 340 13.05 -8.26 1.73
C LYS A 340 12.04 -7.62 2.66
N VAL A 341 11.16 -8.43 3.23
CA VAL A 341 10.24 -8.05 4.31
C VAL A 341 10.72 -8.67 5.61
N ASP A 342 10.71 -7.88 6.70
CA ASP A 342 10.94 -8.36 8.06
C ASP A 342 9.90 -7.75 9.01
N SER A 343 8.89 -8.53 9.37
CA SER A 343 7.78 -8.10 10.24
C SER A 343 8.19 -7.90 11.71
N SER A 344 9.43 -8.21 12.09
CA SER A 344 9.97 -7.92 13.42
C SER A 344 10.65 -6.55 13.53
N VAL A 345 10.88 -5.90 12.39
CA VAL A 345 11.48 -4.56 12.32
C VAL A 345 10.39 -3.51 12.48
N LYS A 346 10.67 -2.48 13.28
CA LYS A 346 9.70 -1.42 13.57
C LYS A 346 9.59 -0.41 12.42
N THR A 347 8.46 0.31 12.43
CA THR A 347 8.27 1.51 11.60
C THR A 347 9.49 2.42 11.67
N GLY A 348 9.92 2.96 10.52
CA GLY A 348 11.09 3.84 10.42
C GLY A 348 12.47 3.17 10.55
N GLU A 349 12.53 1.85 10.77
CA GLU A 349 13.78 1.08 10.88
C GLU A 349 14.06 0.21 9.64
N GLY A 350 13.21 0.30 8.62
CA GLY A 350 13.31 -0.43 7.35
C GLY A 350 12.76 -1.86 7.41
N PRO A 351 11.46 -2.02 7.75
CA PRO A 351 10.79 -3.33 7.76
C PRO A 351 10.67 -3.93 6.35
N ILE A 352 10.69 -3.10 5.32
CA ILE A 352 10.90 -3.53 3.93
C ILE A 352 12.19 -2.89 3.41
N ARG A 353 12.97 -3.66 2.63
CA ARG A 353 14.19 -3.19 1.97
C ARG A 353 14.25 -3.70 0.55
N VAL A 354 14.33 -2.79 -0.40
CA VAL A 354 14.51 -3.10 -1.81
C VAL A 354 15.90 -3.66 -2.07
N MET A 355 15.98 -4.75 -2.82
CA MET A 355 17.21 -5.38 -3.27
C MET A 355 17.60 -4.79 -4.62
N ASP A 356 18.54 -3.87 -4.61
CA ASP A 356 18.95 -3.14 -5.79
C ASP A 356 19.70 -4.03 -6.79
N ALA A 357 19.19 -4.14 -8.00
CA ALA A 357 19.88 -4.85 -9.09
C ALA A 357 21.15 -4.11 -9.57
N LYS A 358 21.26 -2.80 -9.26
CA LYS A 358 22.30 -1.91 -9.79
C LYS A 358 22.94 -1.02 -8.71
N PRO A 359 23.44 -1.59 -7.59
CA PRO A 359 23.81 -0.84 -6.39
C PRO A 359 24.97 0.15 -6.59
N ASN A 360 25.68 0.05 -7.71
CA ASN A 360 26.81 0.93 -8.03
C ASN A 360 26.53 1.83 -9.25
N ALA A 361 25.30 1.81 -9.79
CA ALA A 361 24.95 2.64 -10.91
C ALA A 361 24.75 4.10 -10.45
N THR A 362 25.08 5.04 -11.33
CA THR A 362 24.66 6.43 -11.15
C THR A 362 23.25 6.55 -11.70
N PRO A 363 22.25 6.93 -10.88
CA PRO A 363 20.89 7.11 -11.36
C PRO A 363 20.84 8.10 -12.53
N ALA A 364 19.91 7.88 -13.46
CA ALA A 364 19.65 8.83 -14.53
C ALA A 364 19.26 10.21 -13.96
N SER A 365 19.43 11.27 -14.75
CA SER A 365 19.02 12.62 -14.35
C SER A 365 17.56 12.62 -13.90
N ASN A 366 17.29 13.19 -12.73
CA ASN A 366 15.99 13.24 -12.03
C ASN A 366 15.51 11.91 -11.41
N CYS A 367 16.35 10.85 -11.40
CA CYS A 367 16.09 9.63 -10.66
C CYS A 367 16.92 9.59 -9.37
N ARG A 368 16.42 8.93 -8.34
CA ARG A 368 17.09 8.78 -7.04
C ARG A 368 17.78 7.43 -6.94
N PRO A 369 18.62 7.20 -5.96
CA PRO A 369 19.05 5.86 -5.59
C PRO A 369 17.83 4.93 -5.44
N LEU A 370 17.95 3.67 -5.84
CA LEU A 370 16.89 2.66 -5.90
C LEU A 370 15.83 2.85 -7.01
N ASP A 371 15.74 3.99 -7.70
CA ASP A 371 14.77 4.14 -8.80
C ASP A 371 15.09 3.24 -10.01
N ASP A 372 16.29 2.65 -10.09
CA ASP A 372 16.72 1.67 -11.09
C ASP A 372 16.91 0.26 -10.52
N ALA A 373 16.40 0.02 -9.29
CA ALA A 373 16.50 -1.26 -8.59
C ALA A 373 15.86 -2.48 -9.28
N PRO A 374 14.82 -2.38 -10.15
CA PRO A 374 14.24 -3.55 -10.77
C PRO A 374 15.24 -4.38 -11.60
N TYR A 375 15.08 -5.70 -11.52
CA TYR A 375 15.80 -6.71 -12.30
C TYR A 375 15.16 -6.86 -13.67
N TRP A 376 15.98 -6.97 -14.71
CA TRP A 376 15.54 -7.16 -16.09
C TRP A 376 15.70 -8.62 -16.54
N ALA A 377 15.11 -8.95 -17.68
CA ALA A 377 15.26 -10.28 -18.28
C ALA A 377 16.74 -10.69 -18.41
N GLY A 378 17.08 -11.86 -17.88
CA GLY A 378 18.44 -12.41 -17.80
C GLY A 378 19.19 -12.05 -16.51
N GLU A 379 18.67 -11.14 -15.67
CA GLU A 379 19.26 -10.79 -14.38
C GLU A 379 18.69 -11.69 -13.26
N SER A 380 19.40 -11.76 -12.13
CA SER A 380 18.94 -12.54 -10.97
C SER A 380 19.39 -11.94 -9.65
N PHE A 381 18.53 -12.06 -8.64
CA PHE A 381 18.85 -11.87 -7.24
C PHE A 381 19.25 -13.23 -6.62
N THR A 382 20.24 -13.24 -5.73
CA THR A 382 20.64 -14.46 -4.99
C THR A 382 21.05 -14.08 -3.55
N ASP A 383 20.50 -14.81 -2.58
CA ASP A 383 20.99 -14.86 -1.19
C ASP A 383 21.31 -16.30 -0.86
N ASP A 384 22.61 -16.67 -0.99
CA ASP A 384 23.11 -18.03 -0.75
C ASP A 384 22.91 -18.45 0.72
N ALA A 385 23.00 -17.50 1.65
CA ALA A 385 22.84 -17.80 3.08
C ALA A 385 21.39 -18.16 3.43
N ALA A 386 20.44 -17.53 2.75
CA ALA A 386 19.00 -17.82 2.89
C ALA A 386 18.53 -18.94 1.95
N GLY A 387 19.39 -19.39 1.01
CA GLY A 387 19.06 -20.39 0.01
C GLY A 387 18.01 -19.91 -0.99
N VAL A 388 17.99 -18.61 -1.31
CA VAL A 388 16.99 -17.99 -2.20
C VAL A 388 17.64 -17.51 -3.48
N ARG A 389 17.02 -17.85 -4.61
CA ARG A 389 17.36 -17.29 -5.92
C ARG A 389 16.08 -16.90 -6.66
N ILE A 390 16.09 -15.72 -7.26
CA ILE A 390 15.02 -15.16 -8.09
C ILE A 390 15.64 -14.74 -9.43
N GLU A 391 15.21 -15.37 -10.53
CA GLU A 391 15.72 -15.12 -11.88
C GLU A 391 14.60 -14.54 -12.74
N VAL A 392 14.89 -13.47 -13.47
CA VAL A 392 13.96 -12.92 -14.47
C VAL A 392 14.21 -13.62 -15.80
N LEU A 393 13.28 -14.45 -16.24
CA LEU A 393 13.42 -15.26 -17.45
C LEU A 393 13.05 -14.49 -18.71
N SER A 394 11.97 -13.71 -18.64
CA SER A 394 11.48 -12.87 -19.73
C SER A 394 10.62 -11.73 -19.19
N ALA A 395 10.34 -10.76 -20.05
CA ALA A 395 9.42 -9.65 -19.79
C ALA A 395 8.58 -9.39 -21.05
N ASP A 396 7.33 -8.99 -20.86
CA ASP A 396 6.43 -8.52 -21.91
C ASP A 396 5.71 -7.23 -21.49
N SER A 397 4.62 -6.85 -22.18
CA SER A 397 3.85 -5.65 -21.86
C SER A 397 3.12 -5.74 -20.51
N ASP A 398 2.80 -6.93 -20.03
CA ASP A 398 1.92 -7.17 -18.89
C ASP A 398 2.70 -7.45 -17.60
N GLY A 399 3.94 -7.94 -17.71
CA GLY A 399 4.77 -8.26 -16.55
C GLY A 399 6.04 -9.05 -16.87
N GLU A 400 6.57 -9.75 -15.88
CA GLU A 400 7.75 -10.61 -15.97
C GLU A 400 7.41 -12.07 -15.70
N THR A 401 8.04 -12.97 -16.47
CA THR A 401 8.15 -14.38 -16.06
C THR A 401 9.40 -14.53 -15.20
N VAL A 402 9.25 -14.94 -13.96
CA VAL A 402 10.35 -15.16 -13.01
C VAL A 402 10.44 -16.63 -12.60
N ARG A 403 11.66 -17.09 -12.28
CA ARG A 403 11.85 -18.35 -11.56
C ARG A 403 12.29 -18.04 -10.15
N ILE A 404 11.52 -18.53 -9.18
CA ILE A 404 11.89 -18.50 -7.76
C ILE A 404 12.40 -19.88 -7.34
N THR A 405 13.47 -19.92 -6.56
CA THR A 405 14.07 -21.14 -6.03
C THR A 405 14.38 -20.97 -4.55
N LYS A 406 14.00 -21.99 -3.77
CA LYS A 406 14.39 -22.13 -2.36
C LYS A 406 15.12 -23.46 -2.18
N SER A 407 16.32 -23.47 -1.61
CA SER A 407 17.16 -24.64 -1.37
C SER A 407 17.09 -25.15 0.08
#